data_d5ad6eb2f49925807bf5d60ad99287ac
#
_entry.id   d5ad6eb2f49925807bf5d60ad99287ac
#
_cell.length_a   1.000
_cell.length_b   1.000
_cell.length_c   1.000
_cell.angle_alpha   90.00
_cell.angle_beta   90.00
_cell.angle_gamma   90.00
#
_symmetry.space_group_name_H-M   'P 1'
#
loop_
_entity.id
_entity.type
_entity.pdbx_description
1 polymer ?
#
loop_
_entity_poly.entity_id
_entity_poly.type
_entity_poly.pdbx_seq_one_letter_code
_entity_poly.pdbx_strand_id
1 'polypeptide(L)'
;MINRIEVSSRISIAQAINVYTIKKNLNKNQLKEIALSLTNPVYQKFTINKPTLISKFTWAIETGFLPGVTDNVANTVKEIIKDQLKIKFVGDEDVFSSQLLLIDGKLEEKDVIKISQGLINPLINRIHFKSQKQYLKDNGMNKIAPQVKLTSANQVDEVNLNISDEELTAIGKSGIKNKAGSS
;
A
#
# COMPACT_ATOMS: atom_id res chain seq x y z
N MET A 1 7.52 -12.71 0.22
CA MET A 1 6.07 -13.11 0.16
C MET A 1 5.21 -11.96 0.62
N ILE A 2 4.03 -11.77 0.02
CA ILE A 2 3.07 -10.75 0.45
C ILE A 2 1.84 -11.45 1.02
N ASN A 3 1.50 -11.16 2.27
CA ASN A 3 0.33 -11.65 2.97
C ASN A 3 -0.72 -10.53 3.12
N ARG A 4 -1.98 -10.90 3.20
CA ARG A 4 -3.10 -9.99 3.35
C ARG A 4 -4.03 -10.47 4.46
N ILE A 5 -4.32 -9.61 5.41
CA ILE A 5 -5.31 -9.81 6.47
C ILE A 5 -6.42 -8.78 6.25
N GLU A 6 -7.65 -9.24 6.19
CA GLU A 6 -8.85 -8.40 6.09
C GLU A 6 -9.67 -8.54 7.38
N VAL A 7 -9.97 -7.42 8.03
CA VAL A 7 -10.76 -7.36 9.26
C VAL A 7 -12.05 -6.61 8.99
N SER A 8 -13.17 -7.29 9.12
CA SER A 8 -14.52 -6.77 8.82
C SER A 8 -15.45 -6.85 10.04
N SER A 9 -16.42 -5.94 10.11
CA SER A 9 -17.50 -6.03 11.09
C SER A 9 -18.40 -7.23 10.81
N ARG A 10 -18.97 -7.81 11.87
CA ARG A 10 -20.00 -8.88 11.77
C ARG A 10 -21.39 -8.33 11.49
N ILE A 11 -21.62 -7.05 11.77
CA ILE A 11 -22.94 -6.42 11.81
C ILE A 11 -22.91 -5.14 10.98
N SER A 12 -22.89 -5.24 9.65
CA SER A 12 -22.98 -4.04 8.84
C SER A 12 -23.58 -4.32 7.46
N ILE A 13 -24.46 -3.41 7.04
CA ILE A 13 -25.10 -3.41 5.72
C ILE A 13 -24.13 -2.84 4.65
N ALA A 14 -23.30 -1.87 5.03
CA ALA A 14 -22.19 -1.37 4.22
C ALA A 14 -20.87 -1.74 4.89
N GLN A 15 -20.03 -2.57 4.26
CA GLN A 15 -18.83 -3.05 4.92
C GLN A 15 -17.61 -2.27 4.46
N ALA A 16 -17.12 -1.43 5.37
CA ALA A 16 -15.74 -1.00 5.37
C ALA A 16 -14.88 -2.10 6.03
N ILE A 17 -13.90 -2.59 5.30
CA ILE A 17 -13.00 -3.66 5.70
C ILE A 17 -11.61 -3.07 5.85
N ASN A 18 -11.03 -3.17 7.04
CA ASN A 18 -9.64 -2.79 7.24
C ASN A 18 -8.73 -3.87 6.66
N VAL A 19 -7.77 -3.45 5.87
CA VAL A 19 -6.87 -4.35 5.17
C VAL A 19 -5.44 -4.07 5.58
N TYR A 20 -4.74 -5.12 5.96
CA TYR A 20 -3.32 -5.07 6.30
C TYR A 20 -2.53 -5.94 5.34
N THR A 21 -1.70 -5.30 4.53
CA THR A 21 -0.79 -5.97 3.59
C THR A 21 0.60 -6.07 4.21
N ILE A 22 1.07 -7.28 4.47
CA ILE A 22 2.32 -7.55 5.17
C ILE A 22 3.32 -8.15 4.19
N LYS A 23 4.35 -7.39 3.85
CA LYS A 23 5.45 -7.84 3.01
C LYS A 23 6.53 -8.48 3.87
N LYS A 24 6.28 -9.71 4.29
CA LYS A 24 7.19 -10.53 5.09
C LYS A 24 6.85 -12.01 4.93
N ASN A 25 7.85 -12.87 5.04
CA ASN A 25 7.62 -14.30 5.06
C ASN A 25 7.14 -14.72 6.44
N LEU A 26 5.87 -15.08 6.56
CA LEU A 26 5.22 -15.52 7.79
C LEU A 26 4.50 -16.84 7.55
N ASN A 27 4.55 -17.73 8.52
CA ASN A 27 3.82 -18.99 8.47
C ASN A 27 2.34 -18.79 8.87
N LYS A 28 1.52 -19.84 8.69
CA LYS A 28 0.07 -19.77 8.95
C LYS A 28 -0.27 -19.46 10.41
N ASN A 29 0.51 -19.96 11.36
CA ASN A 29 0.27 -19.73 12.78
C ASN A 29 0.57 -18.28 13.16
N GLN A 30 1.69 -17.74 12.68
CA GLN A 30 2.05 -16.34 12.87
C GLN A 30 0.98 -15.40 12.27
N LEU A 31 0.52 -15.68 11.05
CA LEU A 31 -0.55 -14.88 10.42
C LEU A 31 -1.85 -14.94 11.22
N LYS A 32 -2.20 -16.11 11.77
CA LYS A 32 -3.38 -16.27 12.62
C LYS A 32 -3.26 -15.49 13.93
N GLU A 33 -2.11 -15.55 14.56
CA GLU A 33 -1.80 -14.81 15.78
C GLU A 33 -1.93 -13.29 15.57
N ILE A 34 -1.29 -12.77 14.50
CA ILE A 34 -1.42 -11.36 14.11
C ILE A 34 -2.88 -10.99 13.86
N ALA A 35 -3.61 -11.80 13.10
CA ALA A 35 -5.01 -11.51 12.76
C ALA A 35 -5.90 -11.46 14.01
N LEU A 36 -5.65 -12.31 14.99
CA LEU A 36 -6.36 -12.29 16.28
C LEU A 36 -6.09 -11.00 17.05
N SER A 37 -4.85 -10.50 17.06
CA SER A 37 -4.48 -9.25 17.74
C SER A 37 -5.07 -8.01 17.07
N LEU A 38 -5.31 -8.07 15.76
CA LEU A 38 -5.88 -6.96 14.98
C LEU A 38 -7.43 -6.98 14.96
N THR A 39 -8.05 -7.98 15.57
CA THR A 39 -9.50 -8.22 15.45
C THR A 39 -10.15 -8.19 16.81
N ASN A 40 -11.21 -7.38 16.97
CA ASN A 40 -12.06 -7.49 18.13
C ASN A 40 -12.98 -8.72 17.99
N PRO A 41 -12.82 -9.77 18.84
CA PRO A 41 -13.53 -11.04 18.66
C PRO A 41 -15.05 -10.94 18.89
N VAL A 42 -15.52 -9.87 19.54
CA VAL A 42 -16.95 -9.68 19.86
C VAL A 42 -17.74 -9.32 18.59
N TYR A 43 -17.25 -8.37 17.80
CA TYR A 43 -18.00 -7.82 16.66
C TYR A 43 -17.26 -7.83 15.33
N GLN A 44 -16.03 -8.32 15.29
CA GLN A 44 -15.25 -8.43 14.06
C GLN A 44 -14.93 -9.89 13.70
N LYS A 45 -14.62 -10.11 12.45
CA LYS A 45 -14.06 -11.34 11.89
C LYS A 45 -12.91 -10.98 10.94
N PHE A 46 -12.02 -11.94 10.69
CA PHE A 46 -10.92 -11.75 9.76
C PHE A 46 -10.85 -12.87 8.72
N THR A 47 -10.21 -12.56 7.62
CA THR A 47 -9.74 -13.53 6.62
C THR A 47 -8.24 -13.35 6.39
N ILE A 48 -7.54 -14.42 6.03
CA ILE A 48 -6.10 -14.43 5.76
C ILE A 48 -5.90 -14.95 4.36
N ASN A 49 -5.31 -14.12 3.49
CA ASN A 49 -5.01 -14.46 2.10
C ASN A 49 -6.22 -14.93 1.27
N LYS A 50 -7.42 -14.67 1.76
CA LYS A 50 -8.70 -14.91 1.08
C LYS A 50 -9.54 -13.64 1.14
N PRO A 51 -10.35 -13.35 0.11
CA PRO A 51 -11.22 -12.19 0.13
C PRO A 51 -12.32 -12.32 1.18
N THR A 52 -12.68 -11.20 1.80
CA THR A 52 -13.91 -11.11 2.56
C THR A 52 -15.08 -11.08 1.58
N LEU A 53 -16.01 -12.00 1.75
CA LEU A 53 -17.24 -12.08 0.94
C LEU A 53 -18.44 -11.65 1.77
N ILE A 54 -19.26 -10.81 1.19
CA ILE A 54 -20.59 -10.46 1.70
C ILE A 54 -21.65 -10.96 0.71
N SER A 55 -22.87 -11.12 1.19
CA SER A 55 -23.97 -11.71 0.42
C SER A 55 -24.31 -10.94 -0.85
N LYS A 56 -24.12 -9.62 -0.85
CA LYS A 56 -24.47 -8.75 -1.97
C LYS A 56 -23.58 -7.53 -2.04
N PHE A 57 -22.94 -7.34 -3.19
CA PHE A 57 -22.23 -6.13 -3.58
C PHE A 57 -22.07 -6.13 -5.10
N THR A 58 -21.88 -4.97 -5.70
CA THR A 58 -21.64 -4.79 -7.13
C THR A 58 -20.25 -4.32 -7.42
N TRP A 59 -19.66 -3.53 -6.52
CA TRP A 59 -18.32 -2.98 -6.66
C TRP A 59 -17.52 -3.09 -5.36
N ALA A 60 -16.23 -3.32 -5.53
CA ALA A 60 -15.21 -3.30 -4.50
C ALA A 60 -14.28 -2.12 -4.76
N ILE A 61 -14.11 -1.23 -3.79
CA ILE A 61 -13.25 -0.04 -3.88
C ILE A 61 -12.24 -0.14 -2.75
N GLU A 62 -10.95 -0.16 -3.08
CA GLU A 62 -9.88 -0.16 -2.09
C GLU A 62 -9.08 1.14 -2.17
N THR A 63 -9.01 1.83 -1.04
CA THR A 63 -8.22 3.05 -0.86
C THR A 63 -7.03 2.77 0.06
N GLY A 64 -5.88 3.28 -0.27
CA GLY A 64 -4.67 3.17 0.54
C GLY A 64 -3.74 4.34 0.29
N PHE A 65 -2.59 4.37 0.95
CA PHE A 65 -1.62 5.45 0.76
C PHE A 65 -0.76 5.24 -0.49
N LEU A 66 -0.32 6.36 -1.08
CA LEU A 66 0.71 6.37 -2.11
C LEU A 66 2.08 5.97 -1.52
N PRO A 67 3.00 5.44 -2.35
CA PRO A 67 4.37 5.20 -1.91
C PRO A 67 5.02 6.46 -1.31
N GLY A 68 5.68 6.31 -0.16
CA GLY A 68 6.37 7.41 0.53
C GLY A 68 5.49 8.23 1.47
N VAL A 69 4.18 8.03 1.49
CA VAL A 69 3.28 8.66 2.48
C VAL A 69 3.35 7.89 3.80
N THR A 70 3.38 8.62 4.91
CA THR A 70 3.39 8.03 6.26
C THR A 70 2.07 7.33 6.57
N ASP A 71 2.14 6.04 6.86
CA ASP A 71 1.01 5.19 7.23
C ASP A 71 1.10 4.84 8.73
N ASN A 72 0.48 5.65 9.59
CA ASN A 72 0.53 5.46 11.03
C ASN A 72 -0.16 4.17 11.49
N VAL A 73 -1.22 3.74 10.80
CA VAL A 73 -1.92 2.49 11.10
C VAL A 73 -1.00 1.30 10.81
N ALA A 74 -0.37 1.29 9.64
CA ALA A 74 0.59 0.25 9.28
C ALA A 74 1.80 0.22 10.22
N ASN A 75 2.32 1.39 10.62
CA ASN A 75 3.40 1.48 11.60
C ASN A 75 3.00 0.85 12.95
N THR A 76 1.80 1.15 13.44
CA THR A 76 1.27 0.54 14.67
C THR A 76 1.17 -0.98 14.54
N VAL A 77 0.63 -1.46 13.43
CA VAL A 77 0.53 -2.91 13.17
C VAL A 77 1.92 -3.56 13.07
N LYS A 78 2.88 -2.87 12.46
CA LYS A 78 4.27 -3.34 12.38
C LYS A 78 4.90 -3.50 13.76
N GLU A 79 4.69 -2.55 14.68
CA GLU A 79 5.16 -2.66 16.07
C GLU A 79 4.45 -3.81 16.82
N ILE A 80 3.14 -3.96 16.68
CA ILE A 80 2.41 -5.10 17.24
C ILE A 80 3.02 -6.43 16.77
N ILE A 81 3.30 -6.57 15.47
CA ILE A 81 3.91 -7.79 14.91
C ILE A 81 5.30 -8.04 15.50
N LYS A 82 6.14 -6.99 15.60
CA LYS A 82 7.48 -7.09 16.19
C LYS A 82 7.42 -7.58 17.64
N ASP A 83 6.53 -6.96 18.42
CA ASP A 83 6.42 -7.25 19.85
C ASP A 83 5.84 -8.63 20.12
N GLN A 84 4.82 -9.01 19.38
CA GLN A 84 4.13 -10.28 19.56
C GLN A 84 4.96 -11.48 19.12
N LEU A 85 5.53 -11.40 17.92
CA LEU A 85 6.30 -12.50 17.34
C LEU A 85 7.79 -12.44 17.66
N LYS A 86 8.28 -11.38 18.32
CA LYS A 86 9.70 -11.12 18.61
C LYS A 86 10.59 -11.17 17.35
N ILE A 87 10.08 -10.64 16.25
CA ILE A 87 10.76 -10.61 14.95
C ILE A 87 11.12 -9.19 14.53
N LYS A 88 12.11 -9.08 13.63
CA LYS A 88 12.51 -7.81 13.02
C LYS A 88 12.05 -7.75 11.57
N PHE A 89 11.73 -6.56 11.09
CA PHE A 89 11.55 -6.27 9.68
C PHE A 89 12.91 -5.83 9.09
N VAL A 90 13.33 -6.42 7.98
CA VAL A 90 14.64 -6.18 7.37
C VAL A 90 14.49 -5.86 5.88
N GLY A 91 15.41 -5.04 5.36
CA GLY A 91 15.42 -4.67 3.95
C GLY A 91 14.12 -3.95 3.54
N ASP A 92 13.44 -4.50 2.56
CA ASP A 92 12.19 -3.98 2.00
C ASP A 92 10.92 -4.62 2.60
N GLU A 93 11.07 -5.32 3.73
CA GLU A 93 9.93 -5.84 4.48
C GLU A 93 9.18 -4.72 5.18
N ASP A 94 7.86 -4.70 5.02
CA ASP A 94 7.02 -3.65 5.61
C ASP A 94 5.56 -4.06 5.75
N VAL A 95 4.77 -3.19 6.39
CA VAL A 95 3.33 -3.31 6.52
C VAL A 95 2.68 -2.10 5.85
N PHE A 96 1.53 -2.31 5.23
CA PHE A 96 0.73 -1.26 4.59
C PHE A 96 -0.72 -1.43 4.98
N SER A 97 -1.39 -0.32 5.26
CA SER A 97 -2.83 -0.33 5.51
C SER A 97 -3.61 0.16 4.31
N SER A 98 -4.82 -0.34 4.17
CA SER A 98 -5.82 0.14 3.22
C SER A 98 -7.22 -0.14 3.74
N GLN A 99 -8.20 0.50 3.14
CA GLN A 99 -9.60 0.31 3.43
C GLN A 99 -10.31 -0.21 2.19
N LEU A 100 -11.00 -1.35 2.33
CA LEU A 100 -11.81 -1.95 1.27
C LEU A 100 -13.28 -1.70 1.58
N LEU A 101 -13.97 -1.03 0.67
CA LEU A 101 -15.40 -0.79 0.71
C LEU A 101 -16.08 -1.68 -0.33
N LEU A 102 -17.02 -2.52 0.13
CA LEU A 102 -17.90 -3.29 -0.73
C LEU A 102 -19.26 -2.58 -0.79
N ILE A 103 -19.65 -2.12 -1.97
CA ILE A 103 -20.89 -1.37 -2.19
C ILE A 103 -21.84 -2.14 -3.10
N ASP A 104 -23.13 -2.03 -2.80
CA ASP A 104 -24.19 -2.57 -3.65
C ASP A 104 -25.01 -1.44 -4.27
N GLY A 105 -25.48 -1.63 -5.49
CA GLY A 105 -26.32 -0.67 -6.19
C GLY A 105 -26.21 -0.81 -7.71
N LYS A 106 -27.14 -0.17 -8.41
CA LYS A 106 -27.09 -0.02 -9.87
C LYS A 106 -26.13 1.12 -10.24
N LEU A 107 -24.83 0.86 -10.12
CA LEU A 107 -23.76 1.82 -10.36
C LEU A 107 -23.00 1.44 -11.62
N GLU A 108 -22.77 2.40 -12.50
CA GLU A 108 -21.84 2.27 -13.61
C GLU A 108 -20.41 2.64 -13.16
N GLU A 109 -19.42 2.29 -13.95
CA GLU A 109 -18.02 2.57 -13.64
C GLU A 109 -17.76 4.06 -13.43
N LYS A 110 -18.41 4.94 -14.20
CA LYS A 110 -18.34 6.41 -14.03
C LYS A 110 -18.81 6.88 -12.65
N ASP A 111 -19.84 6.22 -12.09
CA ASP A 111 -20.37 6.56 -10.77
C ASP A 111 -19.38 6.11 -9.68
N VAL A 112 -18.78 4.94 -9.86
CA VAL A 112 -17.72 4.43 -8.98
C VAL A 112 -16.52 5.36 -8.97
N ILE A 113 -16.10 5.88 -10.12
CA ILE A 113 -14.99 6.85 -10.23
C ILE A 113 -15.33 8.11 -9.43
N LYS A 114 -16.53 8.66 -9.57
CA LYS A 114 -16.96 9.86 -8.81
C LYS A 114 -16.99 9.60 -7.30
N ILE A 115 -17.57 8.47 -6.87
CA ILE A 115 -17.58 8.07 -5.46
C ILE A 115 -16.14 7.96 -4.94
N SER A 116 -15.30 7.30 -5.70
CA SER A 116 -13.90 7.10 -5.38
C SER A 116 -13.15 8.42 -5.19
N GLN A 117 -13.35 9.38 -6.08
CA GLN A 117 -12.74 10.71 -6.00
C GLN A 117 -13.19 11.47 -4.74
N GLY A 118 -14.43 11.28 -4.29
CA GLY A 118 -14.94 11.86 -3.04
C GLY A 118 -14.40 11.21 -1.76
N LEU A 119 -13.87 9.99 -1.87
CA LEU A 119 -13.34 9.22 -0.72
C LEU A 119 -11.85 9.46 -0.44
N ILE A 120 -11.13 10.09 -1.36
CA ILE A 120 -9.67 10.18 -1.29
C ILE A 120 -9.15 11.62 -1.46
N ASN A 121 -7.96 11.84 -0.92
CA ASN A 121 -7.10 12.93 -1.36
C ASN A 121 -6.10 12.37 -2.38
N PRO A 122 -6.17 12.75 -3.68
CA PRO A 122 -5.32 12.18 -4.72
C PRO A 122 -3.82 12.48 -4.55
N LEU A 123 -3.46 13.44 -3.70
CA LEU A 123 -2.06 13.77 -3.38
C LEU A 123 -1.40 12.74 -2.47
N ILE A 124 -2.18 12.01 -1.67
CA ILE A 124 -1.67 11.06 -0.67
C ILE A 124 -2.25 9.65 -0.79
N ASN A 125 -3.36 9.51 -1.51
CA ASN A 125 -4.05 8.22 -1.61
C ASN A 125 -4.00 7.64 -3.02
N ARG A 126 -3.93 6.33 -3.07
CA ARG A 126 -4.21 5.50 -4.26
C ARG A 126 -5.59 4.89 -4.14
N ILE A 127 -6.19 4.57 -5.27
CA ILE A 127 -7.47 3.90 -5.33
C ILE A 127 -7.44 2.79 -6.38
N HIS A 128 -8.09 1.68 -6.05
CA HIS A 128 -8.35 0.58 -6.97
C HIS A 128 -9.79 0.13 -6.81
N PHE A 129 -10.44 -0.19 -7.91
CA PHE A 129 -11.80 -0.73 -7.87
C PHE A 129 -11.93 -1.91 -8.82
N LYS A 130 -12.84 -2.81 -8.49
CA LYS A 130 -13.21 -3.97 -9.29
C LYS A 130 -14.72 -4.16 -9.24
N SER A 131 -15.30 -4.57 -10.37
CA SER A 131 -16.66 -5.10 -10.36
C SER A 131 -16.71 -6.40 -9.55
N GLN A 132 -17.87 -6.78 -9.04
CA GLN A 132 -18.05 -8.06 -8.34
C GLN A 132 -17.51 -9.24 -9.15
N LYS A 133 -17.83 -9.28 -10.46
CA LYS A 133 -17.37 -10.34 -11.37
C LYS A 133 -15.84 -10.45 -11.38
N GLN A 134 -15.15 -9.33 -11.47
CA GLN A 134 -13.69 -9.29 -11.50
C GLN A 134 -13.09 -9.62 -10.13
N TYR A 135 -13.68 -9.10 -9.05
CA TYR A 135 -13.27 -9.39 -7.69
C TYR A 135 -13.32 -10.89 -7.38
N LEU A 136 -14.41 -11.56 -7.78
CA LEU A 136 -14.56 -13.00 -7.58
C LEU A 136 -13.60 -13.81 -8.46
N LYS A 137 -13.43 -13.41 -9.73
CA LYS A 137 -12.49 -14.06 -10.67
C LYS A 137 -11.05 -13.99 -10.17
N ASP A 138 -10.64 -12.84 -9.66
CA ASP A 138 -9.27 -12.57 -9.22
C ASP A 138 -9.02 -13.01 -7.76
N ASN A 139 -10.01 -13.62 -7.11
CA ASN A 139 -9.98 -13.98 -5.69
C ASN A 139 -9.67 -12.78 -4.77
N GLY A 140 -10.35 -11.66 -5.01
CA GLY A 140 -10.25 -10.43 -4.23
C GLY A 140 -9.50 -9.29 -4.92
N MET A 141 -9.12 -8.29 -4.14
CA MET A 141 -8.28 -7.18 -4.59
C MET A 141 -6.82 -7.63 -4.76
N ASN A 142 -6.06 -6.91 -5.56
CA ASN A 142 -4.64 -7.17 -5.77
C ASN A 142 -3.85 -6.92 -4.48
N LYS A 143 -2.89 -7.78 -4.18
CA LYS A 143 -1.98 -7.61 -3.03
C LYS A 143 -0.86 -6.65 -3.42
N ILE A 144 -1.05 -5.36 -3.18
CA ILE A 144 -0.11 -4.30 -3.56
C ILE A 144 0.66 -3.84 -2.32
N ALA A 145 1.99 -3.90 -2.39
CA ALA A 145 2.89 -3.26 -1.42
C ALA A 145 3.40 -1.94 -2.04
N PRO A 146 2.84 -0.77 -1.64
CA PRO A 146 3.15 0.51 -2.25
C PRO A 146 4.49 1.05 -1.75
N GLN A 147 5.58 0.57 -2.33
CA GLN A 147 6.94 1.00 -1.98
C GLN A 147 7.57 1.82 -3.10
N VAL A 148 8.35 2.85 -2.71
CA VAL A 148 9.22 3.55 -3.64
C VAL A 148 10.36 2.61 -4.01
N LYS A 149 10.53 2.33 -5.30
CA LYS A 149 11.71 1.65 -5.82
C LYS A 149 12.61 2.69 -6.47
N LEU A 150 13.74 2.95 -5.88
CA LEU A 150 14.79 3.72 -6.54
C LEU A 150 15.38 2.86 -7.65
N THR A 151 15.10 3.22 -8.89
CA THR A 151 15.60 2.50 -10.08
C THR A 151 16.96 3.02 -10.57
N SER A 152 17.43 4.15 -10.04
CA SER A 152 18.74 4.71 -10.32
C SER A 152 19.65 4.59 -9.10
N ALA A 153 20.84 4.04 -9.27
CA ALA A 153 21.93 4.29 -8.34
C ALA A 153 22.17 5.80 -8.34
N ASN A 154 22.25 6.42 -7.17
CA ASN A 154 22.72 7.81 -7.09
C ASN A 154 24.12 7.85 -7.68
N GLN A 155 24.25 8.36 -8.91
CA GLN A 155 25.54 8.65 -9.48
C GLN A 155 26.04 9.90 -8.75
N VAL A 156 27.03 9.73 -7.91
CA VAL A 156 27.75 10.84 -7.28
C VAL A 156 28.88 11.18 -8.25
N ASP A 157 28.80 12.33 -8.89
CA ASP A 157 29.89 12.87 -9.72
C ASP A 157 30.77 13.73 -8.81
N GLU A 158 32.02 13.34 -8.65
CA GLU A 158 33.05 14.17 -8.00
C GLU A 158 33.59 15.20 -8.99
N VAL A 159 33.43 16.47 -8.65
CA VAL A 159 33.99 17.59 -9.42
C VAL A 159 35.21 18.13 -8.71
N ASN A 160 36.34 18.15 -9.40
CA ASN A 160 37.54 18.82 -8.90
C ASN A 160 37.33 20.33 -8.96
N LEU A 161 37.29 20.98 -7.79
CA LEU A 161 37.13 22.44 -7.67
C LEU A 161 38.46 23.19 -7.75
N ASN A 162 39.61 22.50 -7.82
CA ASN A 162 40.94 23.10 -7.97
C ASN A 162 41.27 23.31 -9.46
N ILE A 163 40.48 24.14 -10.11
CA ILE A 163 40.54 24.51 -11.54
C ILE A 163 40.45 26.03 -11.66
N SER A 164 40.64 26.57 -12.87
CA SER A 164 40.59 28.03 -13.09
C SER A 164 39.19 28.63 -12.90
N ASP A 165 39.12 29.93 -12.61
CA ASP A 165 37.85 30.66 -12.43
C ASP A 165 36.98 30.64 -13.70
N GLU A 166 37.64 30.62 -14.90
CA GLU A 166 36.93 30.49 -16.18
C GLU A 166 36.25 29.12 -16.30
N GLU A 167 36.91 28.04 -15.89
CA GLU A 167 36.38 26.67 -15.91
C GLU A 167 35.26 26.50 -14.88
N LEU A 168 35.41 27.06 -13.66
CA LEU A 168 34.36 27.07 -12.66
C LEU A 168 33.11 27.82 -13.15
N THR A 169 33.31 28.96 -13.81
CA THR A 169 32.22 29.74 -14.41
C THR A 169 31.54 28.96 -15.53
N ALA A 170 32.28 28.23 -16.35
CA ALA A 170 31.72 27.38 -17.40
C ALA A 170 30.88 26.24 -16.84
N ILE A 171 31.32 25.57 -15.77
CA ILE A 171 30.58 24.53 -15.05
C ILE A 171 29.29 25.10 -14.44
N GLY A 172 29.35 26.29 -13.82
CA GLY A 172 28.22 26.97 -13.26
C GLY A 172 27.13 27.36 -14.27
N LYS A 173 27.55 27.67 -15.52
CA LYS A 173 26.62 28.00 -16.62
C LYS A 173 26.06 26.80 -17.36
N SER A 174 26.86 25.76 -17.56
CA SER A 174 26.48 24.58 -18.36
C SER A 174 26.00 23.38 -17.55
N GLY A 175 26.12 23.44 -16.22
CA GLY A 175 25.88 22.29 -15.33
C GLY A 175 26.99 21.25 -15.41
N ILE A 176 26.98 20.30 -14.48
CA ILE A 176 27.92 19.17 -14.48
C ILE A 176 27.44 18.19 -15.55
N LYS A 177 28.24 17.96 -16.58
CA LYS A 177 27.93 16.96 -17.61
C LYS A 177 28.22 15.57 -17.05
N ASN A 178 27.18 14.76 -16.92
CA ASN A 178 27.32 13.36 -16.58
C ASN A 178 28.16 12.64 -17.64
N LYS A 179 28.91 11.60 -17.23
CA LYS A 179 29.71 10.76 -18.16
C LYS A 179 28.90 10.16 -19.32
N ALA A 180 27.56 10.23 -19.26
CA ALA A 180 26.62 9.80 -20.30
C ALA A 180 26.18 10.93 -21.28
N GLY A 181 26.70 12.15 -21.15
CA GLY A 181 26.47 13.23 -22.12
C GLY A 181 25.10 13.90 -22.10
N SER A 182 24.26 13.62 -21.11
CA SER A 182 22.98 14.31 -20.90
C SER A 182 23.11 15.30 -19.73
N SER A 183 22.85 16.58 -20.04
CA SER A 183 22.71 17.66 -19.05
C SER A 183 21.32 17.65 -18.41
#